data_14660059e03a71027fb94f2bec2ad6e6
#
_entry.id   14660059e03a71027fb94f2bec2ad6e6
#
_cell.length_a   1.000
_cell.length_b   1.000
_cell.length_c   1.000
_cell.angle_alpha   90.00
_cell.angle_beta   90.00
_cell.angle_gamma   90.00
#
_symmetry.space_group_name_H-M   'P 1'
#
loop_
_entity.id
_entity.type
_entity.pdbx_description
1 polymer ?
#
loop_
_entity_poly.entity_id
_entity_poly.type
_entity_poly.pdbx_seq_one_letter_code
_entity_poly.pdbx_strand_id
1 'polypeptide(L)'
;MSPTRQDQRSSHRLPSEELVTRPVQEAEGLDRLFEDSLPAFGGSDVRRVWQLLDEAIGKSIPMSLAIAGPVTLSGQHHTWLNPLLETGWFMLLSTTDAVCYHDGHRALDGNEKRPFFRVSRHGDDGALRDESTIRVTDVGFPEETLLEQDRFIRALLRLPEFQRRMSGPEFRRMLGERYAAQEKANGVPEGLLALCARKAIPIFVGAPADGSVFLNSVYLWALRELGGDDFRFELDLNREVFESGAFHRWGTKENEAGALGTLILGGGVPKNFNLQPEPMLSQILGLPGVPGYLYDIQITTAPVHDGSLSSCPPAEAVTWGKVDKDAYTSTCVSLQADYTMVMPFLAKALLEKRARFEGWKERMGEEALFAKHPGARGYLRASAGYRLMDRREELVKALLDELRGMEKELRKGLDYALS
;
A
#
# COMPACT_ATOMS: atom_id res chain seq x y z
N MET A 1 30.09 13.78 52.55
CA MET A 1 29.09 14.72 52.01
C MET A 1 28.51 14.12 50.75
N SER A 2 27.23 13.78 50.73
CA SER A 2 26.56 13.28 49.53
C SER A 2 26.43 14.44 48.53
N PRO A 3 26.68 14.24 47.21
CA PRO A 3 26.58 15.28 46.22
C PRO A 3 25.14 15.83 46.16
N THR A 4 25.01 17.14 46.10
CA THR A 4 23.72 17.80 46.07
C THR A 4 23.02 17.49 44.71
N ARG A 5 21.69 17.52 44.69
CA ARG A 5 20.85 17.29 43.51
C ARG A 5 21.24 18.18 42.28
N GLN A 6 21.99 19.25 42.55
CA GLN A 6 22.50 20.19 41.56
C GLN A 6 23.76 19.66 40.83
N ASP A 7 24.63 18.90 41.54
CA ASP A 7 25.86 18.34 40.99
C ASP A 7 25.59 17.12 40.11
N GLN A 8 24.45 16.45 40.31
CA GLN A 8 24.03 15.32 39.43
C GLN A 8 23.41 15.79 38.10
N ARG A 9 23.00 17.04 37.98
CA ARG A 9 22.43 17.59 36.75
C ARG A 9 23.47 17.98 35.68
N SER A 10 24.73 18.13 36.03
CA SER A 10 25.78 18.60 35.14
C SER A 10 26.45 17.51 34.30
N SER A 11 26.24 16.20 34.61
CA SER A 11 26.96 15.11 33.99
C SER A 11 26.19 14.30 32.95
N HIS A 12 24.87 14.54 32.74
CA HIS A 12 24.04 13.83 31.75
C HIS A 12 23.18 14.79 30.94
N ARG A 13 23.80 15.70 30.20
CA ARG A 13 23.11 16.31 29.07
C ARG A 13 23.11 15.26 27.94
N LEU A 14 22.03 14.49 27.86
CA LEU A 14 21.71 13.82 26.61
C LEU A 14 21.61 14.90 25.53
N PRO A 15 22.22 14.73 24.35
CA PRO A 15 22.01 15.61 23.23
C PRO A 15 20.51 15.63 22.94
N SER A 16 19.85 16.75 23.25
CA SER A 16 18.43 16.95 22.96
C SER A 16 18.34 17.96 21.83
N GLU A 17 17.58 17.63 20.80
CA GLU A 17 17.18 18.61 19.80
C GLU A 17 16.34 19.70 20.46
N GLU A 18 16.60 20.95 20.10
CA GLU A 18 15.76 22.07 20.52
C GLU A 18 14.34 21.91 19.94
N LEU A 19 13.33 22.14 20.76
CA LEU A 19 11.95 22.14 20.28
C LEU A 19 11.72 23.38 19.40
N VAL A 20 11.66 23.18 18.10
CA VAL A 20 11.29 24.25 17.16
C VAL A 20 9.80 24.53 17.30
N THR A 21 9.46 25.79 17.57
CA THR A 21 8.07 26.26 17.71
C THR A 21 7.86 27.47 16.80
N ARG A 22 7.30 27.25 15.62
CA ARG A 22 6.96 28.33 14.69
C ARG A 22 5.42 28.48 14.64
N PRO A 23 4.89 29.71 14.73
CA PRO A 23 3.47 29.96 14.55
C PRO A 23 2.99 29.48 13.17
N VAL A 24 1.82 28.83 13.14
CA VAL A 24 1.28 28.22 11.90
C VAL A 24 1.07 29.20 10.75
N GLN A 25 0.79 30.49 11.07
CA GLN A 25 0.64 31.55 10.06
C GLN A 25 1.95 31.95 9.36
N GLU A 26 3.11 31.52 9.90
CA GLU A 26 4.43 31.77 9.31
C GLU A 26 4.87 30.62 8.39
N ALA A 27 4.12 29.50 8.36
CA ALA A 27 4.42 28.40 7.48
C ALA A 27 4.00 28.72 6.04
N GLU A 28 4.98 28.72 5.11
CA GLU A 28 4.75 29.01 3.68
C GLU A 28 4.05 27.85 2.92
N GLY A 29 3.74 26.74 3.59
CA GLY A 29 3.07 25.57 3.03
C GLY A 29 2.96 24.45 4.04
N LEU A 30 2.25 23.38 3.67
CA LEU A 30 2.04 22.24 4.57
C LEU A 30 3.36 21.54 4.95
N ASP A 31 4.32 21.47 4.05
CA ASP A 31 5.63 20.90 4.35
C ASP A 31 6.34 21.66 5.48
N ARG A 32 6.28 23.01 5.46
CA ARG A 32 6.83 23.84 6.52
C ARG A 32 6.03 23.77 7.81
N LEU A 33 4.71 23.64 7.71
CA LEU A 33 3.87 23.43 8.87
C LEU A 33 4.25 22.12 9.59
N PHE A 34 4.43 21.03 8.85
CA PHE A 34 4.86 19.74 9.43
C PHE A 34 6.26 19.84 10.08
N GLU A 35 7.21 20.52 9.44
CA GLU A 35 8.58 20.64 9.96
C GLU A 35 8.66 21.52 11.23
N ASP A 36 8.00 22.67 11.22
CA ASP A 36 8.31 23.74 12.13
C ASP A 36 7.22 23.98 13.20
N SER A 37 5.97 23.52 12.97
CA SER A 37 4.81 23.85 13.82
C SER A 37 4.23 22.66 14.60
N LEU A 38 4.84 21.49 14.54
CA LEU A 38 4.44 20.27 15.25
C LEU A 38 5.55 19.80 16.20
N PRO A 39 5.80 20.53 17.32
CA PRO A 39 7.02 20.34 18.10
C PRO A 39 7.07 19.08 18.96
N ALA A 40 5.90 18.57 19.42
CA ALA A 40 5.87 17.49 20.42
C ALA A 40 4.60 16.64 20.35
N PHE A 41 4.56 15.56 21.15
CA PHE A 41 3.44 14.61 21.27
C PHE A 41 3.03 14.01 19.92
N GLY A 42 1.76 13.72 19.70
CA GLY A 42 1.26 13.21 18.41
C GLY A 42 1.59 14.09 17.20
N GLY A 43 1.78 15.40 17.42
CA GLY A 43 2.29 16.32 16.39
C GLY A 43 3.70 15.95 15.92
N SER A 44 4.60 15.61 16.85
CA SER A 44 5.96 15.16 16.48
C SER A 44 5.96 13.84 15.72
N ASP A 45 5.01 12.94 15.98
CA ASP A 45 4.86 11.71 15.24
C ASP A 45 4.37 11.99 13.80
N VAL A 46 3.43 12.92 13.62
CA VAL A 46 3.01 13.39 12.28
C VAL A 46 4.18 14.04 11.53
N ARG A 47 4.97 14.91 12.21
CA ARG A 47 6.20 15.48 11.65
C ARG A 47 7.16 14.37 11.22
N ARG A 48 7.34 13.34 12.06
CA ARG A 48 8.24 12.21 11.74
C ARG A 48 7.76 11.41 10.54
N VAL A 49 6.45 11.14 10.40
CA VAL A 49 5.87 10.52 9.19
C VAL A 49 6.18 11.36 7.96
N TRP A 50 5.98 12.66 8.03
CA TRP A 50 6.32 13.60 6.94
C TRP A 50 7.80 13.51 6.56
N GLN A 51 8.69 13.63 7.53
CA GLN A 51 10.15 13.61 7.31
C GLN A 51 10.63 12.32 6.65
N LEU A 52 10.14 11.17 7.12
CA LEU A 52 10.53 9.87 6.56
C LEU A 52 9.99 9.65 5.16
N LEU A 53 8.76 10.09 4.85
CA LEU A 53 8.22 10.06 3.50
C LEU A 53 9.01 10.97 2.56
N ASP A 54 9.29 12.19 3.00
CA ASP A 54 10.09 13.17 2.25
C ASP A 54 11.50 12.65 1.96
N GLU A 55 12.14 12.07 2.96
CA GLU A 55 13.48 11.50 2.85
C GLU A 55 13.51 10.28 1.90
N ALA A 56 12.59 9.32 2.08
CA ALA A 56 12.53 8.12 1.26
C ALA A 56 12.28 8.46 -0.22
N ILE A 57 11.31 9.36 -0.49
CA ILE A 57 11.03 9.84 -1.85
C ILE A 57 12.24 10.58 -2.41
N GLY A 58 12.82 11.50 -1.64
CA GLY A 58 14.00 12.29 -2.05
C GLY A 58 15.20 11.42 -2.41
N LYS A 59 15.39 10.31 -1.71
CA LYS A 59 16.43 9.30 -1.98
C LYS A 59 16.06 8.29 -3.08
N SER A 60 14.92 8.45 -3.74
CA SER A 60 14.42 7.52 -4.78
C SER A 60 14.23 6.09 -4.27
N ILE A 61 13.92 5.89 -2.98
CA ILE A 61 13.63 4.57 -2.42
C ILE A 61 12.29 4.07 -2.99
N PRO A 62 12.21 2.90 -3.62
CA PRO A 62 10.94 2.32 -4.03
C PRO A 62 10.07 2.03 -2.81
N MET A 63 8.87 2.62 -2.77
CA MET A 63 7.93 2.43 -1.68
C MET A 63 6.88 1.38 -2.01
N SER A 64 6.61 0.45 -1.10
CA SER A 64 5.37 -0.33 -1.14
C SER A 64 4.29 0.40 -0.34
N LEU A 65 3.03 0.19 -0.72
CA LEU A 65 1.88 0.70 0.02
C LEU A 65 1.00 -0.44 0.50
N ALA A 66 0.83 -0.55 1.82
CA ALA A 66 -0.15 -1.44 2.42
C ALA A 66 -1.35 -0.61 2.91
N ILE A 67 -2.55 -0.89 2.43
CA ILE A 67 -3.76 -0.14 2.79
C ILE A 67 -4.95 -1.07 2.99
N ALA A 68 -5.67 -0.87 4.08
CA ALA A 68 -6.94 -1.53 4.37
C ALA A 68 -8.05 -0.48 4.54
N GLY A 69 -9.27 -0.99 4.59
CA GLY A 69 -10.46 -0.17 4.78
C GLY A 69 -11.08 0.32 3.47
N PRO A 70 -12.24 0.98 3.55
CA PRO A 70 -13.07 1.29 2.40
C PRO A 70 -12.64 2.59 1.69
N VAL A 71 -11.35 2.73 1.38
CA VAL A 71 -10.79 3.93 0.72
C VAL A 71 -11.43 4.19 -0.65
N THR A 72 -11.76 3.14 -1.39
CA THR A 72 -12.45 3.21 -2.68
C THR A 72 -13.93 3.50 -2.52
N LEU A 73 -14.59 2.86 -1.56
CA LEU A 73 -16.00 3.14 -1.26
C LEU A 73 -16.24 4.60 -0.89
N SER A 74 -15.41 5.14 0.02
CA SER A 74 -15.51 6.53 0.46
C SER A 74 -15.14 7.56 -0.61
N GLY A 75 -14.57 7.14 -1.75
CA GLY A 75 -14.08 8.01 -2.81
C GLY A 75 -12.71 8.65 -2.51
N GLN A 76 -12.09 8.34 -1.38
CA GLN A 76 -10.78 8.91 -1.01
C GLN A 76 -9.65 8.51 -1.95
N HIS A 77 -9.79 7.40 -2.68
CA HIS A 77 -8.83 7.04 -3.73
C HIS A 77 -8.71 8.15 -4.80
N HIS A 78 -9.81 8.79 -5.19
CA HIS A 78 -9.76 9.93 -6.13
C HIS A 78 -9.15 11.19 -5.51
N THR A 79 -9.28 11.37 -4.18
CA THR A 79 -8.88 12.62 -3.55
C THR A 79 -7.39 12.71 -3.26
N TRP A 80 -6.75 11.61 -2.84
CA TRP A 80 -5.34 11.62 -2.47
C TRP A 80 -4.55 10.37 -2.93
N LEU A 81 -5.17 9.17 -2.97
CA LEU A 81 -4.45 7.93 -3.24
C LEU A 81 -4.03 7.83 -4.72
N ASN A 82 -4.96 7.99 -5.66
CA ASN A 82 -4.65 8.00 -7.09
C ASN A 82 -3.63 9.10 -7.45
N PRO A 83 -3.78 10.35 -7.00
CA PRO A 83 -2.73 11.37 -7.16
C PRO A 83 -1.36 10.97 -6.65
N LEU A 84 -1.25 10.26 -5.51
CA LEU A 84 0.01 9.74 -5.03
C LEU A 84 0.57 8.61 -5.89
N LEU A 85 -0.26 7.64 -6.28
CA LEU A 85 0.16 6.54 -7.15
C LEU A 85 0.58 7.02 -8.54
N GLU A 86 -0.05 8.12 -9.03
CA GLU A 86 0.29 8.74 -10.30
C GLU A 86 1.72 9.27 -10.33
N THR A 87 2.28 9.68 -9.19
CA THR A 87 3.67 10.13 -9.09
C THR A 87 4.69 9.05 -9.47
N GLY A 88 4.35 7.77 -9.31
CA GLY A 88 5.24 6.64 -9.53
C GLY A 88 6.20 6.34 -8.37
N TRP A 89 6.02 6.95 -7.19
CA TRP A 89 6.86 6.66 -6.01
C TRP A 89 6.59 5.29 -5.41
N PHE A 90 5.36 4.76 -5.63
CA PHE A 90 4.96 3.46 -5.11
C PHE A 90 5.11 2.37 -6.16
N MET A 91 5.80 1.29 -5.79
CA MET A 91 6.11 0.19 -6.68
C MET A 91 5.04 -0.90 -6.71
N LEU A 92 4.32 -1.08 -5.62
CA LEU A 92 3.26 -2.07 -5.46
C LEU A 92 2.24 -1.64 -4.41
N LEU A 93 1.06 -2.24 -4.48
CA LEU A 93 -0.03 -2.09 -3.52
C LEU A 93 -0.35 -3.44 -2.88
N SER A 94 -0.35 -3.51 -1.55
CA SER A 94 -0.92 -4.62 -0.78
C SER A 94 -2.22 -4.16 -0.12
N THR A 95 -3.31 -4.89 -0.31
CA THR A 95 -4.62 -4.43 0.14
C THR A 95 -5.55 -5.58 0.54
N THR A 96 -6.82 -5.26 0.78
CA THR A 96 -7.91 -6.21 0.97
C THR A 96 -8.77 -6.31 -0.30
N ASP A 97 -9.45 -7.43 -0.49
CA ASP A 97 -10.35 -7.62 -1.64
C ASP A 97 -11.47 -6.56 -1.65
N ALA A 98 -11.92 -6.12 -0.48
CA ALA A 98 -12.93 -5.07 -0.35
C ALA A 98 -12.53 -3.76 -1.06
N VAL A 99 -11.24 -3.38 -1.03
CA VAL A 99 -10.75 -2.20 -1.77
C VAL A 99 -10.92 -2.38 -3.27
N CYS A 100 -10.62 -3.58 -3.79
CA CYS A 100 -10.79 -3.91 -5.20
C CYS A 100 -12.27 -3.99 -5.60
N TYR A 101 -13.10 -4.56 -4.74
CA TYR A 101 -14.54 -4.71 -4.98
C TYR A 101 -15.26 -3.36 -5.01
N HIS A 102 -15.04 -2.52 -4.00
CA HIS A 102 -15.70 -1.23 -3.91
C HIS A 102 -15.23 -0.21 -4.97
N ASP A 103 -14.07 -0.40 -5.57
CA ASP A 103 -13.61 0.41 -6.71
C ASP A 103 -14.55 0.24 -7.91
N GLY A 104 -14.99 -0.99 -8.17
CA GLY A 104 -15.89 -1.32 -9.27
C GLY A 104 -17.28 -0.68 -9.18
N HIS A 105 -17.77 -0.37 -7.97
CA HIS A 105 -19.06 0.30 -7.82
C HIS A 105 -19.13 1.63 -8.58
N ARG A 106 -18.03 2.38 -8.57
CA ARG A 106 -17.95 3.66 -9.29
C ARG A 106 -17.69 3.47 -10.78
N ALA A 107 -16.92 2.45 -11.17
CA ALA A 107 -16.69 2.12 -12.56
C ALA A 107 -18.00 1.75 -13.31
N LEU A 108 -18.93 1.10 -12.60
CA LEU A 108 -20.22 0.67 -13.13
C LEU A 108 -21.35 1.70 -12.96
N ASP A 109 -21.10 2.80 -12.23
CA ASP A 109 -22.08 3.87 -11.97
C ASP A 109 -22.29 4.75 -13.22
N GLY A 110 -22.95 4.18 -14.21
CA GLY A 110 -23.24 4.83 -15.48
C GLY A 110 -24.44 5.78 -15.42
N ASN A 111 -25.29 5.70 -16.43
CA ASN A 111 -26.43 6.60 -16.66
C ASN A 111 -27.52 6.59 -15.56
N GLU A 112 -27.54 5.59 -14.70
CA GLU A 112 -28.58 5.45 -13.68
C GLU A 112 -28.32 6.21 -12.38
N LYS A 113 -27.16 6.86 -12.24
CA LYS A 113 -26.76 7.68 -11.08
C LYS A 113 -27.18 7.07 -9.75
N ARG A 114 -26.40 6.12 -9.27
CA ARG A 114 -26.59 5.50 -7.94
C ARG A 114 -25.68 6.22 -6.95
N PRO A 115 -26.11 7.36 -6.36
CA PRO A 115 -25.23 8.18 -5.57
C PRO A 115 -24.85 7.47 -4.27
N PHE A 116 -23.58 7.56 -3.94
CA PHE A 116 -23.14 7.37 -2.56
C PHE A 116 -23.58 8.58 -1.75
N PHE A 117 -24.18 8.36 -0.59
CA PHE A 117 -24.73 9.43 0.24
C PHE A 117 -24.32 9.25 1.69
N ARG A 118 -24.48 10.30 2.48
CA ARG A 118 -24.21 10.23 3.92
C ARG A 118 -25.39 9.65 4.66
N VAL A 119 -25.08 8.72 5.59
CA VAL A 119 -26.03 8.17 6.55
C VAL A 119 -25.56 8.43 7.98
N SER A 120 -26.47 8.41 8.94
CA SER A 120 -26.12 8.55 10.35
C SER A 120 -25.35 7.32 10.83
N ARG A 121 -24.26 7.53 11.58
CA ARG A 121 -23.55 6.45 12.27
C ARG A 121 -24.35 5.78 13.39
N HIS A 122 -25.43 6.46 13.83
CA HIS A 122 -26.32 6.06 14.92
C HIS A 122 -27.77 5.99 14.43
N GLY A 123 -27.97 5.70 13.14
CA GLY A 123 -29.28 5.54 12.53
C GLY A 123 -29.91 4.16 12.81
N ASP A 124 -31.12 3.97 12.29
CA ASP A 124 -31.81 2.68 12.32
C ASP A 124 -31.35 1.80 11.14
N ASP A 125 -30.43 0.87 11.42
CA ASP A 125 -29.94 -0.07 10.42
C ASP A 125 -31.02 -1.05 9.93
N GLY A 126 -32.06 -1.33 10.74
CA GLY A 126 -33.21 -2.12 10.33
C GLY A 126 -34.01 -1.41 9.23
N ALA A 127 -34.31 -0.14 9.44
CA ALA A 127 -34.99 0.68 8.44
C ALA A 127 -34.17 0.82 7.14
N LEU A 128 -32.85 1.03 7.23
CA LEU A 128 -31.96 1.04 6.04
C LEU A 128 -32.02 -0.30 5.28
N ARG A 129 -32.05 -1.41 5.99
CA ARG A 129 -32.17 -2.75 5.37
C ARG A 129 -33.50 -2.91 4.63
N ASP A 130 -34.59 -2.48 5.24
CA ASP A 130 -35.94 -2.55 4.64
C ASP A 130 -36.05 -1.65 3.38
N GLU A 131 -35.27 -0.57 3.34
CA GLU A 131 -35.12 0.33 2.19
C GLU A 131 -34.09 -0.14 1.16
N SER A 132 -33.55 -1.37 1.29
CA SER A 132 -32.46 -1.89 0.43
C SER A 132 -31.26 -0.96 0.34
N THR A 133 -30.90 -0.34 1.46
CA THR A 133 -29.76 0.54 1.59
C THR A 133 -28.64 -0.17 2.34
N ILE A 134 -27.45 -0.22 1.72
CA ILE A 134 -26.24 -0.72 2.35
C ILE A 134 -25.53 0.44 3.06
N ARG A 135 -25.05 0.19 4.27
CA ARG A 135 -24.29 1.16 5.06
C ARG A 135 -22.89 0.64 5.41
N VAL A 136 -21.89 1.47 5.16
CA VAL A 136 -20.52 1.27 5.67
C VAL A 136 -20.16 2.54 6.44
N THR A 137 -20.16 2.47 7.75
CA THR A 137 -19.94 3.58 8.69
C THR A 137 -20.91 4.75 8.47
N ASP A 138 -20.54 5.78 7.73
CA ASP A 138 -21.36 6.95 7.42
C ASP A 138 -21.60 7.16 5.90
N VAL A 139 -21.31 6.11 5.14
CA VAL A 139 -21.59 6.04 3.69
C VAL A 139 -22.73 5.06 3.45
N GLY A 140 -23.77 5.50 2.77
CA GLY A 140 -24.87 4.68 2.29
C GLY A 140 -24.89 4.60 0.77
N PHE A 141 -25.42 3.50 0.24
CA PHE A 141 -25.65 3.31 -1.19
C PHE A 141 -26.72 2.22 -1.43
N PRO A 142 -27.42 2.22 -2.58
CA PRO A 142 -28.42 1.22 -2.89
C PRO A 142 -27.82 -0.19 -2.98
N GLU A 143 -28.52 -1.20 -2.47
CA GLU A 143 -28.14 -2.63 -2.56
C GLU A 143 -27.94 -3.06 -4.03
N GLU A 144 -28.70 -2.49 -4.97
CA GLU A 144 -28.58 -2.80 -6.40
C GLU A 144 -27.15 -2.52 -6.95
N THR A 145 -26.42 -1.58 -6.33
CA THR A 145 -25.00 -1.34 -6.66
C THR A 145 -24.12 -2.58 -6.44
N LEU A 146 -24.37 -3.33 -5.34
CA LEU A 146 -23.69 -4.61 -5.10
C LEU A 146 -24.09 -5.67 -6.12
N LEU A 147 -25.40 -5.81 -6.34
CA LEU A 147 -25.95 -6.83 -7.23
C LEU A 147 -25.45 -6.66 -8.67
N GLU A 148 -25.31 -5.43 -9.14
CA GLU A 148 -24.75 -5.17 -10.46
C GLU A 148 -23.27 -5.47 -10.54
N GLN A 149 -22.51 -5.11 -9.52
CA GLN A 149 -21.08 -5.44 -9.42
C GLN A 149 -20.89 -6.97 -9.44
N ASP A 150 -21.70 -7.71 -8.71
CA ASP A 150 -21.65 -9.18 -8.68
C ASP A 150 -21.97 -9.78 -10.06
N ARG A 151 -22.98 -9.26 -10.76
CA ARG A 151 -23.31 -9.70 -12.13
C ARG A 151 -22.15 -9.43 -13.09
N PHE A 152 -21.53 -8.24 -12.98
CA PHE A 152 -20.39 -7.87 -13.79
C PHE A 152 -19.20 -8.81 -13.56
N ILE A 153 -18.82 -9.07 -12.30
CA ILE A 153 -17.71 -9.96 -11.96
C ILE A 153 -17.96 -11.37 -12.47
N ARG A 154 -19.17 -11.92 -12.28
CA ARG A 154 -19.53 -13.25 -12.80
C ARG A 154 -19.46 -13.32 -14.32
N ALA A 155 -19.93 -12.28 -15.01
CA ALA A 155 -19.85 -12.21 -16.47
C ALA A 155 -18.37 -12.15 -16.93
N LEU A 156 -17.55 -11.34 -16.26
CA LEU A 156 -16.12 -11.21 -16.54
C LEU A 156 -15.38 -12.53 -16.32
N LEU A 157 -15.61 -13.21 -15.19
CA LEU A 157 -14.94 -14.47 -14.89
C LEU A 157 -15.28 -15.60 -15.86
N ARG A 158 -16.35 -15.49 -16.66
CA ARG A 158 -16.72 -16.45 -17.71
C ARG A 158 -16.00 -16.20 -19.04
N LEU A 159 -15.32 -15.09 -19.20
CA LEU A 159 -14.58 -14.80 -20.43
C LEU A 159 -13.41 -15.79 -20.62
N PRO A 160 -13.10 -16.21 -21.86
CA PRO A 160 -12.07 -17.21 -22.12
C PRO A 160 -10.70 -16.91 -21.51
N GLU A 161 -10.28 -15.66 -21.47
CA GLU A 161 -8.99 -15.24 -20.92
C GLU A 161 -8.88 -15.42 -19.40
N PHE A 162 -10.01 -15.52 -18.68
CA PHE A 162 -10.04 -15.82 -17.26
C PHE A 162 -10.14 -17.31 -16.93
N GLN A 163 -10.44 -18.18 -17.93
CA GLN A 163 -10.62 -19.62 -17.73
C GLN A 163 -9.29 -20.37 -17.60
N ARG A 164 -8.44 -19.94 -16.66
CA ARG A 164 -7.15 -20.55 -16.39
C ARG A 164 -6.65 -20.20 -14.99
N ARG A 165 -5.62 -20.89 -14.56
CA ARG A 165 -4.86 -20.55 -13.36
C ARG A 165 -4.00 -19.30 -13.61
N MET A 166 -4.05 -18.32 -12.67
CA MET A 166 -3.29 -17.08 -12.73
C MET A 166 -2.98 -16.53 -11.34
N SER A 167 -1.95 -15.70 -11.21
CA SER A 167 -1.66 -15.03 -9.94
C SER A 167 -2.67 -13.91 -9.66
N GLY A 168 -2.79 -13.53 -8.39
CA GLY A 168 -3.66 -12.43 -7.99
C GLY A 168 -3.33 -11.10 -8.66
N PRO A 169 -2.06 -10.65 -8.72
CA PRO A 169 -1.70 -9.43 -9.44
C PRO A 169 -2.05 -9.46 -10.93
N GLU A 170 -1.90 -10.61 -11.59
CA GLU A 170 -2.32 -10.76 -12.98
C GLU A 170 -3.84 -10.61 -13.13
N PHE A 171 -4.59 -11.29 -12.29
CA PHE A 171 -6.05 -11.19 -12.26
C PHE A 171 -6.50 -9.74 -12.03
N ARG A 172 -5.93 -9.05 -11.03
CA ARG A 172 -6.32 -7.67 -10.70
C ARG A 172 -5.93 -6.65 -11.76
N ARG A 173 -4.82 -6.88 -12.47
CA ARG A 173 -4.49 -6.10 -13.67
C ARG A 173 -5.57 -6.23 -14.73
N MET A 174 -5.97 -7.47 -15.07
CA MET A 174 -7.03 -7.72 -16.05
C MET A 174 -8.38 -7.14 -15.63
N LEU A 175 -8.72 -7.25 -14.34
CA LEU A 175 -9.92 -6.63 -13.76
C LEU A 175 -9.88 -5.10 -13.90
N GLY A 176 -8.73 -4.48 -13.59
CA GLY A 176 -8.53 -3.03 -13.73
C GLY A 176 -8.66 -2.55 -15.18
N GLU A 177 -8.17 -3.33 -16.15
CA GLU A 177 -8.35 -3.04 -17.57
C GLU A 177 -9.84 -3.07 -17.98
N ARG A 178 -10.64 -3.97 -17.38
CA ARG A 178 -12.08 -4.04 -17.59
C ARG A 178 -12.83 -2.88 -16.92
N TYR A 179 -12.43 -2.50 -15.71
CA TYR A 179 -12.97 -1.30 -15.07
C TYR A 179 -12.66 -0.04 -15.88
N ALA A 180 -11.43 0.13 -16.37
CA ALA A 180 -11.07 1.26 -17.22
C ALA A 180 -11.97 1.37 -18.48
N ALA A 181 -12.34 0.24 -19.07
CA ALA A 181 -13.27 0.22 -20.21
C ALA A 181 -14.69 0.68 -19.82
N GLN A 182 -15.18 0.26 -18.64
CA GLN A 182 -16.48 0.71 -18.11
C GLN A 182 -16.47 2.17 -17.72
N GLU A 183 -15.43 2.62 -17.02
CA GLU A 183 -15.23 4.02 -16.62
C GLU A 183 -15.29 4.95 -17.83
N LYS A 184 -14.56 4.57 -18.89
CA LYS A 184 -14.59 5.32 -20.15
C LYS A 184 -15.98 5.32 -20.81
N ALA A 185 -16.66 4.18 -20.83
CA ALA A 185 -18.00 4.06 -21.41
C ALA A 185 -19.04 4.88 -20.63
N ASN A 186 -18.89 4.93 -19.29
CA ASN A 186 -19.78 5.62 -18.38
C ASN A 186 -19.43 7.09 -18.13
N GLY A 187 -18.25 7.55 -18.60
CA GLY A 187 -17.77 8.92 -18.41
C GLY A 187 -17.45 9.26 -16.96
N VAL A 188 -17.03 8.28 -16.17
CA VAL A 188 -16.65 8.46 -14.76
C VAL A 188 -15.11 8.55 -14.61
N PRO A 189 -14.60 9.16 -13.51
CA PRO A 189 -13.17 9.26 -13.26
C PRO A 189 -12.49 7.90 -13.15
N GLU A 190 -11.19 7.83 -13.54
CA GLU A 190 -10.36 6.62 -13.44
C GLU A 190 -10.26 6.13 -11.99
N GLY A 191 -10.65 4.88 -11.74
CA GLY A 191 -10.57 4.21 -10.46
C GLY A 191 -9.16 3.74 -10.09
N LEU A 192 -9.04 3.13 -8.90
CA LEU A 192 -7.76 2.65 -8.37
C LEU A 192 -7.18 1.51 -9.22
N LEU A 193 -8.00 0.49 -9.55
CA LEU A 193 -7.55 -0.67 -10.30
C LEU A 193 -7.19 -0.31 -11.75
N ALA A 194 -7.97 0.57 -12.37
CA ALA A 194 -7.70 1.07 -13.71
C ALA A 194 -6.36 1.81 -13.76
N LEU A 195 -6.10 2.71 -12.81
CA LEU A 195 -4.83 3.40 -12.67
C LEU A 195 -3.67 2.42 -12.46
N CYS A 196 -3.81 1.46 -11.54
CA CYS A 196 -2.77 0.47 -11.27
C CYS A 196 -2.47 -0.40 -12.51
N ALA A 197 -3.51 -0.79 -13.26
CA ALA A 197 -3.35 -1.53 -14.52
C ALA A 197 -2.56 -0.70 -15.56
N ARG A 198 -2.94 0.56 -15.77
CA ARG A 198 -2.28 1.48 -16.71
C ARG A 198 -0.82 1.74 -16.33
N LYS A 199 -0.54 1.91 -15.05
CA LYS A 199 0.82 2.16 -14.53
C LYS A 199 1.61 0.88 -14.27
N ALA A 200 1.02 -0.28 -14.54
CA ALA A 200 1.62 -1.60 -14.29
C ALA A 200 2.10 -1.76 -12.84
N ILE A 201 1.32 -1.25 -11.87
CA ILE A 201 1.52 -1.41 -10.44
C ILE A 201 0.85 -2.73 -10.02
N PRO A 202 1.57 -3.72 -9.47
CA PRO A 202 0.97 -4.95 -8.96
C PRO A 202 0.11 -4.67 -7.71
N ILE A 203 -1.05 -5.33 -7.65
CA ILE A 203 -1.95 -5.31 -6.50
C ILE A 203 -1.99 -6.71 -5.89
N PHE A 204 -1.60 -6.82 -4.63
CA PHE A 204 -1.66 -8.04 -3.83
C PHE A 204 -2.82 -7.98 -2.83
N VAL A 205 -3.49 -9.11 -2.60
CA VAL A 205 -4.55 -9.25 -1.60
C VAL A 205 -4.19 -10.42 -0.68
N GLY A 206 -3.88 -10.13 0.57
CA GLY A 206 -3.36 -11.12 1.52
C GLY A 206 -4.37 -12.21 1.93
N ALA A 207 -5.68 -11.95 1.81
CA ALA A 207 -6.76 -12.89 2.12
C ALA A 207 -7.85 -12.82 1.03
N PRO A 208 -7.60 -13.29 -0.20
CA PRO A 208 -8.56 -13.13 -1.29
C PRO A 208 -9.87 -13.89 -1.06
N ALA A 209 -9.83 -14.98 -0.30
CA ALA A 209 -11.00 -15.85 -0.08
C ALA A 209 -12.09 -15.23 0.82
N ASP A 210 -11.78 -14.17 1.58
CA ASP A 210 -12.77 -13.46 2.41
C ASP A 210 -13.48 -12.30 1.68
N GLY A 211 -13.14 -12.08 0.42
CA GLY A 211 -13.58 -10.92 -0.35
C GLY A 211 -14.65 -11.22 -1.40
N SER A 212 -15.48 -10.22 -1.69
CA SER A 212 -16.63 -10.33 -2.60
C SER A 212 -16.24 -10.59 -4.05
N VAL A 213 -15.05 -10.15 -4.50
CA VAL A 213 -14.55 -10.50 -5.85
C VAL A 213 -14.38 -12.02 -5.95
N PHE A 214 -13.76 -12.64 -4.94
CA PHE A 214 -13.56 -14.09 -4.92
C PHE A 214 -14.88 -14.86 -4.71
N LEU A 215 -15.77 -14.35 -3.84
CA LEU A 215 -17.08 -15.00 -3.60
C LEU A 215 -17.90 -15.16 -4.88
N ASN A 216 -17.75 -14.26 -5.84
CA ASN A 216 -18.40 -14.42 -7.15
C ASN A 216 -17.85 -15.61 -7.95
N SER A 217 -16.61 -16.02 -7.73
CA SER A 217 -16.06 -17.25 -8.32
C SER A 217 -16.70 -18.50 -7.74
N VAL A 218 -17.06 -18.48 -6.45
CA VAL A 218 -17.77 -19.60 -5.77
C VAL A 218 -19.13 -19.85 -6.40
N TYR A 219 -19.84 -18.81 -6.82
CA TYR A 219 -21.10 -18.96 -7.56
C TYR A 219 -20.91 -19.79 -8.85
N LEU A 220 -19.90 -19.48 -9.63
CA LEU A 220 -19.59 -20.18 -10.89
C LEU A 220 -19.05 -21.59 -10.64
N TRP A 221 -18.24 -21.76 -9.61
CA TRP A 221 -17.78 -23.07 -9.16
C TRP A 221 -18.95 -23.98 -8.78
N ALA A 222 -19.91 -23.47 -8.00
CA ALA A 222 -21.09 -24.24 -7.60
C ALA A 222 -21.94 -24.66 -8.81
N LEU A 223 -22.11 -23.78 -9.81
CA LEU A 223 -22.80 -24.15 -11.06
C LEU A 223 -22.10 -25.28 -11.80
N ARG A 224 -20.75 -25.25 -11.86
CA ARG A 224 -19.98 -26.36 -12.46
C ARG A 224 -20.21 -27.68 -11.73
N GLU A 225 -20.17 -27.68 -10.41
CA GLU A 225 -20.44 -28.91 -9.59
C GLU A 225 -21.86 -29.45 -9.77
N LEU A 226 -22.80 -28.59 -10.12
CA LEU A 226 -24.16 -28.98 -10.48
C LEU A 226 -24.33 -29.47 -11.93
N GLY A 227 -23.23 -29.61 -12.68
CA GLY A 227 -23.23 -30.04 -14.09
C GLY A 227 -23.46 -28.91 -15.09
N GLY A 228 -23.21 -27.67 -14.71
CA GLY A 228 -23.23 -26.51 -15.58
C GLY A 228 -21.97 -26.34 -16.43
N ASP A 229 -21.71 -25.09 -16.82
CA ASP A 229 -20.55 -24.71 -17.66
C ASP A 229 -19.22 -25.12 -17.03
N ASP A 230 -18.24 -25.47 -17.85
CA ASP A 230 -16.86 -25.72 -17.45
C ASP A 230 -16.21 -24.41 -16.95
N PHE A 231 -16.04 -24.29 -15.65
CA PHE A 231 -15.41 -23.15 -15.00
C PHE A 231 -14.03 -23.50 -14.49
N ARG A 232 -12.99 -22.84 -14.99
CA ARG A 232 -11.57 -23.16 -14.79
C ARG A 232 -10.74 -22.04 -14.17
N PHE A 233 -11.36 -20.92 -13.81
CA PHE A 233 -10.67 -19.85 -13.10
C PHE A 233 -10.12 -20.33 -11.76
N GLU A 234 -8.83 -20.10 -11.51
CA GLU A 234 -8.16 -20.45 -10.27
C GLU A 234 -7.10 -19.39 -9.92
N LEU A 235 -7.12 -18.92 -8.68
CA LEU A 235 -6.04 -18.07 -8.16
C LEU A 235 -4.86 -18.93 -7.68
N ASP A 236 -3.68 -18.70 -8.24
CA ASP A 236 -2.42 -19.33 -7.85
C ASP A 236 -1.78 -18.55 -6.70
N LEU A 237 -2.10 -18.91 -5.46
CA LEU A 237 -1.55 -18.27 -4.28
C LEU A 237 -0.04 -18.49 -4.13
N ASN A 238 0.49 -19.65 -4.55
CA ASN A 238 1.92 -19.91 -4.53
C ASN A 238 2.65 -18.93 -5.47
N ARG A 239 2.10 -18.77 -6.68
CA ARG A 239 2.64 -17.84 -7.67
C ARG A 239 2.53 -16.39 -7.16
N GLU A 240 1.41 -15.99 -6.56
CA GLU A 240 1.21 -14.65 -6.01
C GLU A 240 2.25 -14.31 -4.92
N VAL A 241 2.47 -15.22 -3.97
CA VAL A 241 3.47 -15.03 -2.91
C VAL A 241 4.89 -15.00 -3.49
N PHE A 242 5.21 -15.87 -4.46
CA PHE A 242 6.51 -15.89 -5.10
C PHE A 242 6.79 -14.60 -5.89
N GLU A 243 5.81 -14.06 -6.59
CA GLU A 243 5.91 -12.76 -7.28
C GLU A 243 6.22 -11.62 -6.32
N SER A 244 5.60 -11.60 -5.13
CA SER A 244 5.90 -10.58 -4.12
C SER A 244 7.37 -10.64 -3.66
N GLY A 245 7.90 -11.85 -3.50
CA GLY A 245 9.33 -12.06 -3.22
C GLY A 245 10.24 -11.61 -4.36
N ALA A 246 9.88 -11.91 -5.61
CA ALA A 246 10.65 -11.47 -6.77
C ALA A 246 10.73 -9.93 -6.85
N PHE A 247 9.64 -9.22 -6.55
CA PHE A 247 9.64 -7.76 -6.50
C PHE A 247 10.44 -7.20 -5.33
N HIS A 248 10.38 -7.84 -4.17
CA HIS A 248 11.22 -7.47 -3.02
C HIS A 248 12.72 -7.67 -3.35
N ARG A 249 13.06 -8.82 -3.94
CA ARG A 249 14.44 -9.13 -4.34
C ARG A 249 14.96 -8.13 -5.37
N TRP A 250 14.14 -7.78 -6.36
CA TRP A 250 14.49 -6.73 -7.32
C TRP A 250 14.80 -5.40 -6.62
N GLY A 251 13.93 -4.95 -5.72
CA GLY A 251 14.08 -3.67 -5.04
C GLY A 251 15.32 -3.59 -4.15
N THR A 252 15.70 -4.70 -3.53
CA THR A 252 16.83 -4.77 -2.60
C THR A 252 18.17 -5.12 -3.24
N LYS A 253 18.16 -5.70 -4.45
CA LYS A 253 19.40 -6.18 -5.11
C LYS A 253 19.69 -5.49 -6.43
N GLU A 254 18.66 -5.24 -7.25
CA GLU A 254 18.84 -4.77 -8.63
C GLU A 254 18.51 -3.27 -8.80
N ASN A 255 17.62 -2.75 -7.94
CA ASN A 255 17.30 -1.33 -7.96
C ASN A 255 18.49 -0.50 -7.48
N GLU A 256 18.73 0.66 -8.11
CA GLU A 256 19.86 1.54 -7.78
C GLU A 256 19.89 1.99 -6.30
N ALA A 257 18.74 2.09 -5.65
CA ALA A 257 18.65 2.45 -4.24
C ALA A 257 19.15 1.33 -3.32
N GLY A 258 19.11 0.06 -3.76
CA GLY A 258 19.52 -1.11 -2.99
C GLY A 258 18.70 -1.31 -1.71
N ALA A 259 17.55 -0.65 -1.60
CA ALA A 259 16.71 -0.63 -0.41
C ALA A 259 15.24 -0.41 -0.78
N LEU A 260 14.35 -0.78 0.13
CA LEU A 260 12.90 -0.59 0.02
C LEU A 260 12.35 0.19 1.20
N GLY A 261 11.27 0.93 0.97
CA GLY A 261 10.45 1.52 2.00
C GLY A 261 9.01 1.01 1.94
N THR A 262 8.29 1.18 3.03
CA THR A 262 6.86 0.86 3.10
C THR A 262 6.07 1.94 3.81
N LEU A 263 4.88 2.23 3.29
CA LEU A 263 3.84 3.01 3.96
C LEU A 263 2.67 2.09 4.28
N ILE A 264 2.32 1.97 5.56
CA ILE A 264 1.29 1.07 6.07
C ILE A 264 0.15 1.90 6.65
N LEU A 265 -1.05 1.78 6.04
CA LEU A 265 -2.24 2.55 6.38
C LEU A 265 -3.35 1.64 6.90
N GLY A 266 -3.37 1.44 8.22
CA GLY A 266 -4.33 0.55 8.89
C GLY A 266 -4.18 -0.92 8.50
N GLY A 267 -5.02 -1.78 9.08
CA GLY A 267 -5.26 -3.17 8.66
C GLY A 267 -4.10 -4.16 8.77
N GLY A 268 -4.32 -5.27 9.51
CA GLY A 268 -3.30 -6.32 9.70
C GLY A 268 -3.03 -7.17 8.47
N VAL A 269 -4.04 -7.49 7.66
CA VAL A 269 -3.90 -8.37 6.48
C VAL A 269 -2.99 -7.78 5.40
N PRO A 270 -3.23 -6.55 4.90
CA PRO A 270 -2.32 -5.98 3.90
C PRO A 270 -0.92 -5.73 4.46
N LYS A 271 -0.82 -5.29 5.72
CA LYS A 271 0.47 -5.14 6.40
C LYS A 271 1.25 -6.44 6.43
N ASN A 272 0.62 -7.53 6.90
CA ASN A 272 1.30 -8.82 7.01
C ASN A 272 1.78 -9.31 5.63
N PHE A 273 0.88 -9.33 4.64
CA PHE A 273 1.25 -9.75 3.28
C PHE A 273 2.44 -8.93 2.74
N ASN A 274 2.39 -7.61 2.91
CA ASN A 274 3.43 -6.70 2.45
C ASN A 274 4.80 -6.96 3.08
N LEU A 275 4.83 -7.43 4.34
CA LEU A 275 6.05 -7.71 5.09
C LEU A 275 6.54 -9.17 4.99
N GLN A 276 5.81 -10.07 4.32
CA GLN A 276 6.15 -11.50 4.18
C GLN A 276 7.22 -11.82 3.13
N PRO A 277 7.50 -11.00 2.11
CA PRO A 277 8.54 -11.32 1.13
C PRO A 277 9.91 -11.59 1.73
N GLU A 278 10.34 -10.80 2.74
CA GLU A 278 11.64 -11.02 3.38
C GLU A 278 11.71 -12.39 4.04
N PRO A 279 10.85 -12.77 5.02
CA PRO A 279 10.97 -14.11 5.65
C PRO A 279 10.70 -15.26 4.66
N MET A 280 9.91 -15.06 3.62
CA MET A 280 9.74 -16.06 2.57
C MET A 280 11.08 -16.30 1.84
N LEU A 281 11.80 -15.24 1.49
CA LEU A 281 13.08 -15.35 0.80
C LEU A 281 14.19 -15.86 1.72
N SER A 282 14.35 -15.27 2.92
CA SER A 282 15.46 -15.57 3.82
C SER A 282 15.26 -16.85 4.61
N GLN A 283 14.09 -17.02 5.23
CA GLN A 283 13.83 -18.13 6.15
C GLN A 283 13.29 -19.37 5.43
N ILE A 284 12.29 -19.20 4.54
CA ILE A 284 11.64 -20.34 3.89
C ILE A 284 12.47 -20.86 2.71
N LEU A 285 12.98 -19.95 1.86
CA LEU A 285 13.79 -20.31 0.70
C LEU A 285 15.29 -20.30 0.98
N GLY A 286 15.74 -19.85 2.16
CA GLY A 286 17.13 -19.88 2.59
C GLY A 286 18.07 -18.97 1.80
N LEU A 287 17.56 -17.95 1.10
CA LEU A 287 18.38 -17.01 0.35
C LEU A 287 19.19 -16.11 1.30
N PRO A 288 20.52 -16.05 1.14
CA PRO A 288 21.36 -15.18 1.96
C PRO A 288 21.24 -13.70 1.56
N GLY A 289 21.49 -12.81 2.52
CA GLY A 289 21.61 -11.39 2.27
C GLY A 289 20.33 -10.74 1.71
N VAL A 290 19.18 -11.13 2.25
CA VAL A 290 17.90 -10.48 1.99
C VAL A 290 17.68 -9.44 3.08
N PRO A 291 17.75 -8.12 2.79
CA PRO A 291 17.44 -7.10 3.77
C PRO A 291 15.92 -6.91 3.92
N GLY A 292 15.50 -6.53 5.12
CA GLY A 292 14.16 -6.01 5.36
C GLY A 292 13.96 -4.60 4.78
N TYR A 293 12.79 -4.01 5.05
CA TYR A 293 12.52 -2.63 4.67
C TYR A 293 13.43 -1.65 5.42
N LEU A 294 14.04 -0.72 4.70
CA LEU A 294 14.83 0.36 5.29
C LEU A 294 13.93 1.41 5.95
N TYR A 295 12.82 1.78 5.31
CA TYR A 295 11.81 2.67 5.85
C TYR A 295 10.53 1.88 6.14
N ASP A 296 10.03 1.96 7.38
CA ASP A 296 8.72 1.43 7.77
C ASP A 296 7.91 2.55 8.44
N ILE A 297 6.93 3.06 7.71
CA ILE A 297 6.10 4.19 8.10
C ILE A 297 4.68 3.70 8.27
N GLN A 298 4.20 3.65 9.51
CA GLN A 298 2.88 3.13 9.84
C GLN A 298 1.95 4.21 10.38
N ILE A 299 0.69 4.21 9.92
CA ILE A 299 -0.42 4.98 10.49
C ILE A 299 -1.55 4.00 10.81
N THR A 300 -1.90 3.88 12.08
CA THR A 300 -2.94 2.94 12.55
C THR A 300 -3.70 3.50 13.74
N THR A 301 -4.98 3.17 13.85
CA THR A 301 -5.76 3.50 15.05
C THR A 301 -5.58 2.50 16.19
N ALA A 302 -4.98 1.32 15.91
CA ALA A 302 -4.79 0.27 16.89
C ALA A 302 -3.72 0.65 17.90
N PRO A 303 -4.00 0.60 19.22
CA PRO A 303 -3.02 0.86 20.25
C PRO A 303 -2.03 -0.30 20.36
N VAL A 304 -0.78 -0.03 20.68
CA VAL A 304 0.33 -1.01 20.70
C VAL A 304 0.04 -2.28 21.53
N HIS A 305 -0.84 -2.19 22.50
CA HIS A 305 -1.15 -3.29 23.43
C HIS A 305 -2.40 -4.11 23.05
N ASP A 306 -3.03 -3.90 21.89
CA ASP A 306 -4.23 -4.64 21.52
C ASP A 306 -3.96 -6.06 21.00
N GLY A 307 -2.70 -6.43 20.80
CA GLY A 307 -2.30 -7.76 20.34
C GLY A 307 -2.60 -8.05 18.86
N SER A 308 -3.23 -7.14 18.12
CA SER A 308 -3.43 -7.30 16.68
C SER A 308 -2.16 -6.96 15.89
N LEU A 309 -2.02 -7.56 14.72
CA LEU A 309 -0.90 -7.20 13.83
C LEU A 309 -0.97 -5.73 13.37
N SER A 310 -2.16 -5.13 13.35
CA SER A 310 -2.35 -3.72 13.04
C SER A 310 -1.64 -2.79 14.03
N SER A 311 -1.52 -3.21 15.31
CA SER A 311 -0.88 -2.44 16.37
C SER A 311 0.63 -2.62 16.45
N CYS A 312 1.15 -3.75 15.93
CA CYS A 312 2.57 -4.12 15.99
C CYS A 312 3.45 -2.98 15.45
N PRO A 313 4.35 -2.40 16.28
CA PRO A 313 5.22 -1.33 15.82
C PRO A 313 6.33 -1.86 14.90
N PRO A 314 6.91 -1.02 14.02
CA PRO A 314 8.02 -1.41 13.14
C PRO A 314 9.20 -2.05 13.86
N ALA A 315 9.51 -1.61 15.08
CA ALA A 315 10.60 -2.16 15.90
C ALA A 315 10.43 -3.67 16.20
N GLU A 316 9.19 -4.16 16.37
CA GLU A 316 8.93 -5.58 16.55
C GLU A 316 9.25 -6.38 15.27
N ALA A 317 8.98 -5.81 14.11
CA ALA A 317 9.25 -6.44 12.81
C ALA A 317 10.76 -6.66 12.54
N VAL A 318 11.64 -5.94 13.23
CA VAL A 318 13.11 -6.14 13.19
C VAL A 318 13.48 -7.55 13.63
N THR A 319 12.86 -8.06 14.68
CA THR A 319 13.17 -9.41 15.21
C THR A 319 12.81 -10.54 14.24
N TRP A 320 11.96 -10.24 13.26
CA TRP A 320 11.53 -11.13 12.19
C TRP A 320 12.32 -10.95 10.87
N GLY A 321 13.32 -10.05 10.86
CA GLY A 321 14.06 -9.72 9.63
C GLY A 321 13.33 -8.76 8.67
N LYS A 322 12.06 -8.46 8.91
CA LYS A 322 11.20 -7.69 8.00
C LYS A 322 11.59 -6.21 7.86
N VAL A 323 12.30 -5.68 8.85
CA VAL A 323 12.77 -4.29 8.91
C VAL A 323 14.26 -4.28 9.20
N ASP A 324 14.99 -3.34 8.62
CA ASP A 324 16.43 -3.18 8.78
C ASP A 324 16.81 -2.95 10.26
N LYS A 325 17.68 -3.83 10.80
CA LYS A 325 18.06 -3.83 12.21
C LYS A 325 19.01 -2.70 12.62
N ASP A 326 19.73 -2.13 11.66
CA ASP A 326 20.76 -1.13 11.93
C ASP A 326 20.21 0.31 11.82
N ALA A 327 19.16 0.50 11.00
CA ALA A 327 18.59 1.81 10.73
C ALA A 327 17.22 2.07 11.38
N TYR A 328 16.50 1.07 11.88
CA TYR A 328 15.08 1.20 12.28
C TYR A 328 14.79 2.32 13.28
N THR A 329 15.72 2.64 14.19
CA THR A 329 15.55 3.73 15.17
C THR A 329 15.46 5.11 14.52
N SER A 330 16.02 5.26 13.29
CA SER A 330 16.06 6.52 12.56
C SER A 330 15.19 6.53 11.29
N THR A 331 14.68 5.38 10.84
CA THR A 331 13.95 5.26 9.57
C THR A 331 12.54 4.68 9.73
N CYS A 332 12.11 4.45 10.97
CA CYS A 332 10.79 3.90 11.26
C CYS A 332 9.96 4.83 12.13
N VAL A 333 8.63 4.78 11.95
CA VAL A 333 7.65 5.49 12.78
C VAL A 333 6.32 4.77 12.78
N SER A 334 5.62 4.79 13.91
CA SER A 334 4.22 4.38 14.02
C SER A 334 3.40 5.52 14.62
N LEU A 335 2.51 6.09 13.82
CA LEU A 335 1.57 7.14 14.24
C LEU A 335 0.23 6.50 14.60
N GLN A 336 -0.22 6.71 15.82
CA GLN A 336 -1.56 6.30 16.25
C GLN A 336 -2.60 7.33 15.79
N ALA A 337 -3.16 7.12 14.60
CA ALA A 337 -4.17 7.98 14.01
C ALA A 337 -5.00 7.24 12.96
N ASP A 338 -6.15 7.78 12.60
CA ASP A 338 -6.89 7.37 11.42
C ASP A 338 -6.24 7.98 10.16
N TYR A 339 -5.74 7.12 9.27
CA TYR A 339 -5.08 7.57 8.05
C TYR A 339 -5.99 8.41 7.13
N THR A 340 -7.31 8.20 7.19
CA THR A 340 -8.27 8.98 6.39
C THR A 340 -8.29 10.47 6.77
N MET A 341 -7.85 10.79 7.98
CA MET A 341 -7.71 12.16 8.48
C MET A 341 -6.34 12.77 8.15
N VAL A 342 -5.29 11.96 8.11
CA VAL A 342 -3.90 12.44 8.02
C VAL A 342 -3.39 12.46 6.58
N MET A 343 -3.68 11.40 5.81
CA MET A 343 -3.16 11.24 4.45
C MET A 343 -3.54 12.33 3.46
N PRO A 344 -4.74 12.95 3.48
CA PRO A 344 -5.03 14.07 2.58
C PRO A 344 -4.05 15.25 2.74
N PHE A 345 -3.63 15.55 3.96
CA PHE A 345 -2.68 16.64 4.24
C PHE A 345 -1.24 16.25 3.86
N LEU A 346 -0.80 15.03 4.20
CA LEU A 346 0.50 14.52 3.81
C LEU A 346 0.63 14.43 2.28
N ALA A 347 -0.36 13.87 1.61
CA ALA A 347 -0.40 13.79 0.16
C ALA A 347 -0.32 15.18 -0.49
N LYS A 348 -1.09 16.13 0.02
CA LYS A 348 -1.07 17.53 -0.44
C LYS A 348 0.32 18.13 -0.32
N ALA A 349 0.99 17.98 0.83
CA ALA A 349 2.34 18.50 1.05
C ALA A 349 3.37 17.88 0.09
N LEU A 350 3.32 16.55 -0.11
CA LEU A 350 4.21 15.84 -1.03
C LEU A 350 4.01 16.32 -2.49
N LEU A 351 2.76 16.44 -2.92
CA LEU A 351 2.42 16.88 -4.27
C LEU A 351 2.77 18.36 -4.52
N GLU A 352 2.57 19.22 -3.53
CA GLU A 352 3.00 20.63 -3.61
C GLU A 352 4.53 20.75 -3.70
N LYS A 353 5.27 19.95 -2.92
CA LYS A 353 6.73 19.92 -2.99
C LYS A 353 7.22 19.45 -4.36
N ARG A 354 6.58 18.41 -4.93
CA ARG A 354 6.85 17.97 -6.30
C ARG A 354 6.60 19.09 -7.31
N ALA A 355 5.42 19.71 -7.29
CA ALA A 355 5.07 20.80 -8.21
C ALA A 355 6.04 21.99 -8.09
N ARG A 356 6.52 22.29 -6.87
CA ARG A 356 7.55 23.30 -6.64
C ARG A 356 8.88 22.93 -7.30
N PHE A 357 9.31 21.66 -7.23
CA PHE A 357 10.50 21.18 -7.93
C PHE A 357 10.34 21.19 -9.45
N GLU A 358 9.16 20.82 -9.98
CA GLU A 358 8.83 20.95 -11.39
C GLU A 358 8.97 22.41 -11.87
N GLY A 359 8.38 23.37 -11.17
CA GLY A 359 8.53 24.79 -11.48
C GLY A 359 9.96 25.33 -11.32
N TRP A 360 10.76 24.78 -10.41
CA TRP A 360 12.18 25.15 -10.31
C TRP A 360 13.02 24.53 -11.44
N LYS A 361 12.73 23.30 -11.85
CA LYS A 361 13.34 22.65 -13.01
C LYS A 361 13.14 23.48 -14.28
N GLU A 362 11.94 24.00 -14.52
CA GLU A 362 11.64 24.87 -15.66
C GLU A 362 12.42 26.19 -15.62
N ARG A 363 12.64 26.78 -14.43
CA ARG A 363 13.31 28.08 -14.28
C ARG A 363 14.84 28.01 -14.32
N MET A 364 15.44 26.99 -13.70
CA MET A 364 16.90 26.91 -13.54
C MET A 364 17.57 25.75 -14.28
N GLY A 365 16.78 24.86 -14.87
CA GLY A 365 17.27 23.63 -15.49
C GLY A 365 17.49 22.49 -14.49
N GLU A 366 17.53 21.26 -15.01
CA GLU A 366 17.59 20.03 -14.20
C GLU A 366 18.90 19.91 -13.42
N GLU A 367 20.04 20.19 -14.07
CA GLU A 367 21.37 20.06 -13.46
C GLU A 367 21.53 21.01 -12.27
N ALA A 368 21.17 22.28 -12.45
CA ALA A 368 21.25 23.28 -11.39
C ALA A 368 20.27 22.99 -10.24
N LEU A 369 19.07 22.46 -10.56
CA LEU A 369 18.12 22.03 -9.55
C LEU A 369 18.68 20.92 -8.68
N PHE A 370 19.21 19.85 -9.29
CA PHE A 370 19.71 18.69 -8.54
C PHE A 370 20.99 18.98 -7.76
N ALA A 371 21.83 19.90 -8.25
CA ALA A 371 22.98 20.37 -7.50
C ALA A 371 22.56 21.14 -6.22
N LYS A 372 21.52 21.97 -6.32
CA LYS A 372 21.03 22.78 -5.19
C LYS A 372 20.09 22.00 -4.26
N HIS A 373 19.28 21.11 -4.81
CA HIS A 373 18.28 20.32 -4.12
C HIS A 373 18.38 18.84 -4.53
N PRO A 374 19.30 18.05 -3.96
CA PRO A 374 19.54 16.67 -4.38
C PRO A 374 18.28 15.78 -4.30
N GLY A 375 17.42 16.00 -3.30
CA GLY A 375 16.15 15.28 -3.13
C GLY A 375 15.15 15.52 -4.26
N ALA A 376 15.27 16.61 -5.03
CA ALA A 376 14.39 16.87 -6.17
C ALA A 376 14.48 15.76 -7.23
N ARG A 377 15.63 15.06 -7.32
CA ARG A 377 15.81 13.93 -8.25
C ARG A 377 14.81 12.81 -7.98
N GLY A 378 14.63 12.43 -6.71
CA GLY A 378 13.67 11.39 -6.33
C GLY A 378 12.22 11.82 -6.58
N TYR A 379 11.88 13.05 -6.27
CA TYR A 379 10.56 13.62 -6.52
C TYR A 379 10.17 13.64 -8.00
N LEU A 380 11.12 13.94 -8.90
CA LEU A 380 10.87 14.13 -10.33
C LEU A 380 11.16 12.90 -11.20
N ARG A 381 11.84 11.88 -10.63
CA ARG A 381 12.28 10.69 -11.37
C ARG A 381 11.13 9.81 -11.83
N ALA A 382 10.14 9.64 -11.01
CA ALA A 382 9.29 8.45 -11.03
C ALA A 382 7.98 8.56 -11.82
N SER A 383 7.78 9.60 -12.66
CA SER A 383 6.50 9.75 -13.39
C SER A 383 6.09 8.52 -14.21
N ALA A 384 7.05 7.74 -14.76
CA ALA A 384 6.80 6.49 -15.42
C ALA A 384 6.50 5.32 -14.47
N GLY A 385 6.87 5.45 -13.18
CA GLY A 385 6.80 4.40 -12.17
C GLY A 385 7.78 3.24 -12.42
N TYR A 386 7.68 2.23 -11.60
CA TYR A 386 8.55 1.03 -11.67
C TYR A 386 8.01 -0.01 -12.65
N ARG A 387 6.72 0.04 -13.01
CA ARG A 387 6.04 -0.83 -13.99
C ARG A 387 6.31 -2.32 -13.77
N LEU A 388 6.25 -2.79 -12.52
CA LEU A 388 6.66 -4.15 -12.15
C LEU A 388 5.82 -5.24 -12.82
N MET A 389 4.54 -4.96 -13.13
CA MET A 389 3.71 -5.92 -13.86
C MET A 389 4.21 -6.18 -15.29
N ASP A 390 4.86 -5.22 -15.92
CA ASP A 390 5.44 -5.42 -17.25
C ASP A 390 6.73 -6.26 -17.20
N ARG A 391 7.39 -6.29 -16.05
CA ARG A 391 8.63 -7.04 -15.80
C ARG A 391 8.40 -8.32 -14.99
N ARG A 392 7.18 -8.65 -14.66
CA ARG A 392 6.81 -9.75 -13.75
C ARG A 392 7.50 -11.06 -14.08
N GLU A 393 7.38 -11.52 -15.33
CA GLU A 393 7.96 -12.81 -15.76
C GLU A 393 9.50 -12.80 -15.73
N GLU A 394 10.12 -11.68 -16.10
CA GLU A 394 11.57 -11.46 -16.01
C GLU A 394 12.04 -11.60 -14.57
N LEU A 395 11.41 -10.91 -13.63
CA LEU A 395 11.80 -10.87 -12.22
C LEU A 395 11.57 -12.22 -11.52
N VAL A 396 10.46 -12.88 -11.83
CA VAL A 396 10.21 -14.25 -11.35
C VAL A 396 11.25 -15.22 -11.87
N LYS A 397 11.61 -15.13 -13.15
CA LYS A 397 12.67 -15.96 -13.72
C LYS A 397 14.02 -15.69 -13.06
N ALA A 398 14.37 -14.43 -12.82
CA ALA A 398 15.62 -14.06 -12.13
C ALA A 398 15.71 -14.69 -10.73
N LEU A 399 14.63 -14.64 -9.95
CA LEU A 399 14.57 -15.29 -8.65
C LEU A 399 14.68 -16.82 -8.75
N LEU A 400 14.00 -17.46 -9.71
CA LEU A 400 14.11 -18.90 -9.96
C LEU A 400 15.53 -19.30 -10.35
N ASP A 401 16.22 -18.50 -11.15
CA ASP A 401 17.60 -18.77 -11.57
C ASP A 401 18.57 -18.67 -10.38
N GLU A 402 18.34 -17.70 -9.47
CA GLU A 402 19.08 -17.61 -8.20
C GLU A 402 18.88 -18.85 -7.33
N LEU A 403 17.64 -19.33 -7.19
CA LEU A 403 17.29 -20.53 -6.42
C LEU A 403 17.85 -21.81 -7.03
N ARG A 404 17.97 -21.91 -8.35
CA ARG A 404 18.64 -23.05 -9.01
C ARG A 404 20.09 -23.21 -8.57
N GLY A 405 20.80 -22.10 -8.33
CA GLY A 405 22.13 -22.10 -7.75
C GLY A 405 22.20 -22.72 -6.34
N MET A 406 21.08 -22.79 -5.64
CA MET A 406 20.92 -23.26 -4.27
C MET A 406 20.06 -24.54 -4.16
N GLU A 407 19.78 -25.23 -5.25
CA GLU A 407 18.87 -26.40 -5.26
C GLU A 407 19.26 -27.50 -4.26
N LYS A 408 20.57 -27.74 -4.07
CA LYS A 408 21.06 -28.73 -3.11
C LYS A 408 20.71 -28.35 -1.67
N GLU A 409 20.84 -27.09 -1.32
CA GLU A 409 20.51 -26.56 0.00
C GLU A 409 18.99 -26.60 0.24
N LEU A 410 18.20 -26.24 -0.74
CA LEU A 410 16.73 -26.34 -0.70
C LEU A 410 16.27 -27.78 -0.48
N ARG A 411 16.90 -28.77 -1.17
CA ARG A 411 16.56 -30.19 -1.00
C ARG A 411 16.90 -30.71 0.40
N LYS A 412 17.96 -30.21 1.04
CA LYS A 412 18.29 -30.58 2.44
C LYS A 412 17.21 -30.14 3.43
N GLY A 413 16.48 -29.05 3.15
CA GLY A 413 15.37 -28.59 3.98
C GLY A 413 14.18 -29.58 4.01
N LEU A 414 14.16 -30.59 3.14
CA LEU A 414 13.14 -31.66 3.12
C LEU A 414 13.47 -32.83 4.04
N ASP A 415 14.71 -32.93 4.56
CA ASP A 415 15.17 -34.01 5.37
C ASP A 415 14.72 -33.88 6.83
N TYR A 416 13.41 -33.96 7.04
CA TYR A 416 12.79 -34.00 8.36
C TYR A 416 11.98 -35.28 8.54
N ALA A 417 12.41 -36.11 9.50
CA ALA A 417 11.68 -37.32 9.84
C ALA A 417 10.44 -36.99 10.69
N LEU A 418 9.24 -37.24 10.14
CA LEU A 418 8.03 -37.25 10.91
C LEU A 418 8.00 -38.48 11.79
N SER A 419 8.07 -38.30 13.12
CA SER A 419 8.02 -39.40 14.13
C SER A 419 6.56 -39.87 14.32
#